data_223573e397ba6267643b0d9fc1fe24eb
#
_entry.id   223573e397ba6267643b0d9fc1fe24eb
#
_cell.length_a   1.000
_cell.length_b   1.000
_cell.length_c   1.000
_cell.angle_alpha   90.00
_cell.angle_beta   90.00
_cell.angle_gamma   90.00
#
_symmetry.space_group_name_H-M   'P 1'
#
loop_
_entity.id
_entity.type
_entity.pdbx_description
1 polymer ?
#
loop_
_entity_poly.entity_id
_entity_poly.type
_entity_poly.pdbx_seq_one_letter_code
_entity_poly.pdbx_strand_id
1 'polypeptide(L)'
;MMIPKELVKGSLKSIVLKLLAENKRMYGYEITQKVEELSEGKIKLTFGALYPILHKLESDGIVITEAEVINNRNRIYYMLTEKGNASAKERIRELEEFLQTIKILLNPQSGLENVFAKS
;
A
#
# COMPACT_ATOMS: atom_id res chain seq x y z
N MET A 1 -14.99 13.31 1.41
CA MET A 1 -14.52 13.19 2.79
C MET A 1 -13.17 12.48 2.82
N MET A 2 -12.21 13.06 3.51
CA MET A 2 -10.91 12.42 3.67
C MET A 2 -10.94 11.42 4.82
N ILE A 3 -10.24 10.29 4.62
CA ILE A 3 -10.10 9.30 5.68
C ILE A 3 -9.02 9.80 6.66
N PRO A 4 -9.27 9.77 7.99
CA PRO A 4 -8.29 10.23 8.97
C PRO A 4 -6.96 9.50 8.87
N LYS A 5 -5.87 10.23 9.05
CA LYS A 5 -4.51 9.70 8.92
C LYS A 5 -4.22 8.52 9.84
N GLU A 6 -4.76 8.56 11.06
CA GLU A 6 -4.54 7.48 12.02
C GLU A 6 -5.17 6.16 11.56
N LEU A 7 -6.22 6.21 10.75
CA LEU A 7 -6.83 5.00 10.20
C LEU A 7 -6.03 4.44 9.03
N VAL A 8 -5.39 5.32 8.27
CA VAL A 8 -4.62 4.93 7.08
C VAL A 8 -3.23 4.44 7.43
N LYS A 9 -2.61 5.01 8.46
CA LYS A 9 -1.20 4.80 8.82
C LYS A 9 -0.78 3.33 8.86
N GLY A 10 -1.58 2.48 9.47
CA GLY A 10 -1.26 1.05 9.58
C GLY A 10 -1.32 0.30 8.27
N SER A 11 -1.96 0.86 7.25
CA SER A 11 -2.16 0.22 5.94
C SER A 11 -1.22 0.75 4.87
N LEU A 12 -0.49 1.84 5.13
CA LEU A 12 0.31 2.51 4.09
C LEU A 12 1.36 1.60 3.47
N LYS A 13 2.07 0.84 4.27
CA LYS A 13 3.11 -0.07 3.77
C LYS A 13 2.49 -1.09 2.80
N SER A 14 1.35 -1.65 3.15
CA SER A 14 0.64 -2.62 2.31
C SER A 14 0.14 -1.98 1.02
N ILE A 15 -0.36 -0.75 1.09
CA ILE A 15 -0.82 0.01 -0.08
C ILE A 15 0.34 0.25 -1.05
N VAL A 16 1.50 0.69 -0.53
CA VAL A 16 2.69 0.93 -1.34
C VAL A 16 3.16 -0.37 -2.00
N LEU A 17 3.20 -1.46 -1.25
CA LEU A 17 3.59 -2.77 -1.78
C LEU A 17 2.65 -3.24 -2.88
N LYS A 18 1.35 -3.03 -2.72
CA LYS A 18 0.36 -3.38 -3.75
C LYS A 18 0.60 -2.62 -5.04
N LEU A 19 0.86 -1.31 -4.95
CA LEU A 19 1.14 -0.50 -6.12
C LEU A 19 2.42 -0.96 -6.83
N LEU A 20 3.47 -1.26 -6.07
CA LEU A 20 4.73 -1.75 -6.64
C LEU A 20 4.60 -3.16 -7.21
N ALA A 21 3.67 -3.96 -6.70
CA ALA A 21 3.40 -5.28 -7.26
C ALA A 21 2.68 -5.21 -8.61
N GLU A 22 1.89 -4.17 -8.82
CA GLU A 22 1.12 -4.00 -10.05
C GLU A 22 1.84 -3.18 -11.12
N ASN A 23 2.92 -2.49 -10.74
CA ASN A 23 3.68 -1.63 -11.65
C ASN A 23 5.14 -2.02 -11.59
N LYS A 24 5.78 -2.13 -12.75
CA LYS A 24 7.18 -2.54 -12.85
C LYS A 24 8.09 -1.68 -11.98
N ARG A 25 7.87 -0.38 -12.00
CA ARG A 25 8.60 0.59 -11.18
C ARG A 25 7.75 1.84 -11.01
N MET A 26 7.94 2.52 -9.88
CA MET A 26 7.26 3.79 -9.62
C MET A 26 8.19 4.73 -8.87
N TYR A 27 8.11 6.02 -9.15
CA TYR A 27 8.79 7.00 -8.33
C TYR A 27 7.79 7.61 -7.33
N GLY A 28 8.34 8.29 -6.30
CA GLY A 28 7.53 8.74 -5.17
C GLY A 28 6.30 9.54 -5.54
N TYR A 29 6.43 10.49 -6.45
CA TYR A 29 5.31 11.31 -6.89
C TYR A 29 4.20 10.46 -7.53
N GLU A 30 4.57 9.48 -8.37
CA GLU A 30 3.59 8.58 -8.97
C GLU A 30 2.81 7.80 -7.91
N ILE A 31 3.50 7.34 -6.87
CA ILE A 31 2.86 6.60 -5.79
C ILE A 31 1.81 7.49 -5.09
N THR A 32 2.17 8.72 -4.75
CA THR A 32 1.24 9.64 -4.09
C THR A 32 0.03 9.94 -4.98
N GLN A 33 0.26 10.18 -6.27
CA GLN A 33 -0.81 10.48 -7.21
C GLN A 33 -1.74 9.29 -7.43
N LYS A 34 -1.17 8.09 -7.49
CA LYS A 34 -1.97 6.88 -7.69
C LYS A 34 -2.86 6.58 -6.49
N VAL A 35 -2.35 6.78 -5.29
CA VAL A 35 -3.14 6.61 -4.07
C VAL A 35 -4.32 7.60 -4.05
N GLU A 36 -4.07 8.86 -4.37
CA GLU A 36 -5.11 9.87 -4.41
C GLU A 36 -6.16 9.54 -5.48
N GLU A 37 -5.72 9.18 -6.68
CA GLU A 37 -6.59 8.82 -7.78
C GLU A 37 -7.47 7.62 -7.46
N LEU A 38 -6.87 6.52 -7.03
CA LEU A 38 -7.61 5.28 -6.74
C LEU A 38 -8.55 5.41 -5.55
N SER A 39 -8.23 6.26 -4.60
CA SER A 39 -9.10 6.50 -3.44
C SER A 39 -10.10 7.62 -3.67
N GLU A 40 -10.14 8.17 -4.88
CA GLU A 40 -11.02 9.30 -5.22
C GLU A 40 -10.82 10.48 -4.28
N GLY A 41 -9.56 10.75 -3.92
CA GLY A 41 -9.18 11.85 -3.05
C GLY A 41 -9.41 11.60 -1.57
N LYS A 42 -9.87 10.42 -1.18
CA LYS A 42 -10.14 10.09 0.23
C LYS A 42 -8.86 9.86 1.03
N ILE A 43 -7.79 9.47 0.37
CA ILE A 43 -6.47 9.27 0.98
C ILE A 43 -5.47 10.13 0.24
N LYS A 44 -4.83 11.05 0.97
CA LYS A 44 -3.74 11.87 0.45
C LYS A 44 -2.46 11.47 1.15
N LEU A 45 -1.57 10.84 0.40
CA LEU A 45 -0.28 10.37 0.91
C LEU A 45 0.75 11.47 0.71
N THR A 46 1.31 11.98 1.80
CA THR A 46 2.37 13.00 1.75
C THR A 46 3.72 12.34 1.55
N PHE A 47 4.69 13.09 1.04
CA PHE A 47 6.07 12.60 0.93
C PHE A 47 6.65 12.30 2.30
N GLY A 48 6.30 13.11 3.32
CA GLY A 48 6.76 12.88 4.69
C GLY A 48 6.31 11.54 5.27
N ALA A 49 5.16 11.03 4.83
CA ALA A 49 4.68 9.72 5.24
C ALA A 49 5.23 8.61 4.34
N LEU A 50 5.43 8.89 3.06
CA LEU A 50 5.85 7.88 2.08
C LEU A 50 7.34 7.53 2.17
N TYR A 51 8.24 8.52 2.21
CA TYR A 51 9.67 8.24 2.10
C TYR A 51 10.23 7.39 3.24
N PRO A 52 9.81 7.55 4.50
CA PRO A 52 10.27 6.61 5.55
C PRO A 52 9.89 5.16 5.26
N ILE A 53 8.72 4.94 4.65
CA ILE A 53 8.28 3.60 4.25
C ILE A 53 9.18 3.05 3.16
N LEU A 54 9.43 3.85 2.11
CA LEU A 54 10.28 3.44 0.99
C LEU A 54 11.72 3.14 1.44
N HIS A 55 12.26 4.00 2.32
CA HIS A 55 13.61 3.80 2.85
C HIS A 55 13.70 2.53 3.68
N LYS A 56 12.69 2.25 4.49
CA LYS A 56 12.66 1.02 5.29
C LYS A 56 12.54 -0.22 4.40
N LEU A 57 11.72 -0.15 3.36
CA LEU A 57 11.57 -1.24 2.39
C LEU A 57 12.89 -1.50 1.67
N GLU A 58 13.62 -0.46 1.31
CA GLU A 58 14.93 -0.58 0.68
C GLU A 58 15.93 -1.21 1.64
N SER A 59 15.98 -0.72 2.87
CA SER A 59 16.85 -1.24 3.91
C SER A 59 16.60 -2.73 4.17
N ASP A 60 15.36 -3.16 4.10
CA ASP A 60 14.97 -4.56 4.32
C ASP A 60 15.13 -5.45 3.09
N GLY A 61 15.59 -4.89 1.97
CA GLY A 61 15.77 -5.65 0.73
C GLY A 61 14.48 -5.99 0.01
N ILE A 62 13.40 -5.30 0.35
CA ILE A 62 12.08 -5.50 -0.25
C ILE A 62 11.98 -4.76 -1.59
N VAL A 63 12.61 -3.61 -1.67
CA VAL A 63 12.69 -2.82 -2.91
C VAL A 63 14.14 -2.48 -3.22
N ILE A 64 14.40 -2.26 -4.53
CA ILE A 64 15.64 -1.69 -5.02
C ILE A 64 15.30 -0.41 -5.75
N THR A 65 16.28 0.45 -5.91
CA THR A 65 16.10 1.74 -6.57
C THR A 65 16.90 1.81 -7.87
N GLU A 66 16.42 2.65 -8.76
CA GLU A 66 17.07 2.95 -10.03
C GLU A 66 16.95 4.44 -10.29
N ALA A 67 18.07 5.11 -10.47
CA ALA A 67 18.09 6.53 -10.76
C ALA A 67 18.02 6.76 -12.27
N GLU A 68 17.22 7.72 -12.68
CA GLU A 68 17.09 8.12 -14.08
C GLU A 68 17.07 9.63 -14.17
N VAL A 69 17.82 10.18 -15.14
CA VAL A 69 17.83 11.63 -15.35
C VAL A 69 16.77 11.97 -16.40
N ILE A 70 15.79 12.76 -15.98
CA ILE A 70 14.71 13.22 -16.85
C ILE A 70 14.63 14.73 -16.72
N ASN A 71 14.77 15.45 -17.85
CA ASN A 71 14.76 16.91 -17.90
C ASN A 71 15.75 17.52 -16.89
N ASN A 72 16.98 17.03 -16.86
CA ASN A 72 18.06 17.46 -15.97
C ASN A 72 17.77 17.26 -14.48
N ARG A 73 16.83 16.40 -14.14
CA ARG A 73 16.51 16.05 -12.74
C ARG A 73 16.67 14.56 -12.53
N ASN A 74 17.23 14.20 -11.40
CA ASN A 74 17.32 12.81 -10.98
C ASN A 74 15.96 12.36 -10.46
N ARG A 75 15.48 11.25 -11.02
CA ARG A 75 14.24 10.62 -10.57
C ARG A 75 14.61 9.24 -10.05
N ILE A 76 14.17 8.95 -8.83
CA ILE A 76 14.44 7.66 -8.19
C ILE A 76 13.21 6.78 -8.34
N TYR A 77 13.38 5.67 -9.03
CA TYR A 77 12.33 4.65 -9.17
C TYR A 77 12.54 3.54 -8.15
N TYR A 78 11.43 3.00 -7.67
CA TYR A 78 11.40 1.89 -6.72
C TYR A 78 10.78 0.67 -7.39
N MET A 79 11.38 -0.49 -7.17
CA MET A 79 10.94 -1.76 -7.76
C MET A 79 11.00 -2.84 -6.70
N LEU A 80 10.04 -3.78 -6.73
CA LEU A 80 10.10 -4.93 -5.83
C LEU A 80 11.23 -5.87 -6.25
N THR A 81 11.95 -6.39 -5.26
CA THR A 81 12.88 -7.49 -5.45
C THR A 81 12.09 -8.79 -5.47
N GLU A 82 12.74 -9.93 -5.74
CA GLU A 82 12.10 -11.24 -5.64
C GLU A 82 11.56 -11.47 -4.22
N LYS A 83 12.37 -11.14 -3.21
CA LYS A 83 11.96 -11.17 -1.80
C LYS A 83 10.77 -10.24 -1.57
N GLY A 84 10.77 -9.07 -2.21
CA GLY A 84 9.71 -8.09 -2.11
C GLY A 84 8.39 -8.56 -2.69
N ASN A 85 8.43 -9.32 -3.79
CA ASN A 85 7.21 -9.89 -4.37
C ASN A 85 6.51 -10.85 -3.39
N ALA A 86 7.29 -11.70 -2.73
CA ALA A 86 6.76 -12.62 -1.73
C ALA A 86 6.20 -11.86 -0.52
N SER A 87 6.94 -10.85 -0.05
CA SER A 87 6.53 -10.01 1.07
C SER A 87 5.25 -9.24 0.76
N ALA A 88 5.12 -8.71 -0.46
CA ALA A 88 3.94 -7.98 -0.89
C ALA A 88 2.69 -8.86 -0.85
N LYS A 89 2.77 -10.08 -1.38
CA LYS A 89 1.64 -11.02 -1.35
C LYS A 89 1.17 -11.30 0.07
N GLU A 90 2.11 -11.55 0.97
CA GLU A 90 1.83 -11.84 2.37
C GLU A 90 1.15 -10.65 3.05
N ARG A 91 1.72 -9.45 2.90
CA ARG A 91 1.20 -8.23 3.50
C ARG A 91 -0.20 -7.88 3.01
N ILE A 92 -0.41 -8.00 1.70
CA ILE A 92 -1.71 -7.69 1.10
C ILE A 92 -2.77 -8.64 1.63
N ARG A 93 -2.44 -9.94 1.71
CA ARG A 93 -3.34 -10.94 2.25
C ARG A 93 -3.69 -10.64 3.71
N GLU A 94 -2.69 -10.29 4.52
CA GLU A 94 -2.91 -9.92 5.91
C GLU A 94 -3.84 -8.71 6.04
N LEU A 95 -3.65 -7.70 5.19
CA LEU A 95 -4.51 -6.51 5.20
C LEU A 95 -5.94 -6.86 4.80
N GLU A 96 -6.13 -7.66 3.77
CA GLU A 96 -7.46 -8.09 3.33
C GLU A 96 -8.19 -8.83 4.44
N GLU A 97 -7.50 -9.73 5.13
CA GLU A 97 -8.05 -10.47 6.26
C GLU A 97 -8.42 -9.53 7.41
N PHE A 98 -7.55 -8.57 7.72
CA PHE A 98 -7.81 -7.55 8.74
C PHE A 98 -9.06 -6.74 8.40
N LEU A 99 -9.19 -6.28 7.16
CA LEU A 99 -10.34 -5.51 6.72
C LEU A 99 -11.63 -6.31 6.83
N GLN A 100 -11.59 -7.58 6.48
CA GLN A 100 -12.74 -8.47 6.62
C GLN A 100 -13.13 -8.63 8.08
N THR A 101 -12.15 -8.79 8.97
CA THR A 101 -12.37 -8.92 10.40
C THR A 101 -12.99 -7.65 10.98
N ILE A 102 -12.47 -6.48 10.60
CA ILE A 102 -13.03 -5.20 11.05
C ILE A 102 -14.47 -5.05 10.57
N LYS A 103 -14.75 -5.43 9.34
CA LYS A 103 -16.10 -5.37 8.78
C LYS A 103 -17.08 -6.22 9.60
N ILE A 104 -16.66 -7.41 9.99
CA ILE A 104 -17.47 -8.30 10.84
C ILE A 104 -17.71 -7.67 12.22
N LEU A 105 -16.67 -7.08 12.82
CA LEU A 105 -16.80 -6.42 14.13
C LEU A 105 -17.76 -5.23 14.11
N LEU A 106 -17.74 -4.47 13.00
CA LEU A 106 -18.63 -3.32 12.84
C LEU A 106 -20.05 -3.73 12.51
N ASN A 107 -20.22 -4.90 11.92
CA ASN A 107 -21.53 -5.44 11.55
C ASN A 107 -21.58 -6.94 11.87
N PRO A 108 -21.68 -7.29 13.17
CA PRO A 108 -21.68 -8.70 13.59
C PRO A 108 -22.77 -9.55 12.95
N GLN A 109 -23.94 -8.97 12.71
CA GLN A 109 -25.07 -9.66 12.12
C GLN A 109 -24.77 -10.14 10.72
N SER A 110 -24.08 -9.31 9.92
CA SER A 110 -23.66 -9.66 8.56
C SER A 110 -22.66 -10.84 8.58
N GLY A 111 -21.74 -10.82 9.57
CA GLY A 111 -20.78 -11.90 9.77
C GLY A 111 -21.44 -13.21 10.15
N LEU A 112 -22.45 -13.14 11.05
CA LEU A 112 -23.21 -14.31 11.47
C LEU A 112 -24.01 -14.91 10.33
N GLU A 113 -24.62 -14.08 9.50
CA GLU A 113 -25.34 -14.54 8.32
C GLU A 113 -24.43 -15.33 7.38
N ASN A 114 -23.23 -14.86 7.16
CA ASN A 114 -22.26 -15.56 6.31
C ASN A 114 -21.87 -16.92 6.91
N VAL A 115 -21.70 -16.97 8.22
CA VAL A 115 -21.37 -18.23 8.91
C VAL A 115 -22.49 -19.23 8.78
N PHE A 116 -23.72 -18.82 9.02
CA PHE A 116 -24.89 -19.69 8.94
C PHE A 116 -25.22 -20.10 7.50
N ALA A 117 -24.96 -19.22 6.54
CA ALA A 117 -25.19 -19.53 5.13
C ALA A 117 -24.27 -20.64 4.62
N LYS A 118 -23.12 -20.85 5.26
CA LYS A 118 -22.17 -21.88 4.88
C LYS A 118 -22.40 -23.22 5.59
N SER A 119 -23.21 -23.20 6.60
CA SER A 119 -23.54 -24.41 7.33
C SER A 119 -24.84 -25.01 6.83
#